data_38300c205c6577da1990127696a20ef4
#
_entry.id   38300c205c6577da1990127696a20ef4
#
_cell.length_a   1.000
_cell.length_b   1.000
_cell.length_c   1.000
_cell.angle_alpha   90.00
_cell.angle_beta   90.00
_cell.angle_gamma   90.00
#
_symmetry.space_group_name_H-M   'P 1'
#
loop_
_entity.id
_entity.type
_entity.pdbx_description
1 polymer ?
#
loop_
_entity_poly.entity_id
_entity_poly.type
_entity_poly.pdbx_seq_one_letter_code
_entity_poly.pdbx_strand_id
1 'polypeptide(L)'
;MSTPEANLKEVPRLVFGPQFSFYRKPIWNTNPLKAISLYDAYAYITGDYAKEQTERLRSIPDKKVADAYKAKNFDYVTFGGTFTVRDDDQLIFPTDLLCLDFDHVPNVQMYRNQFLADPEFETALMFTSPSGQG
;
A
#
# COMPACT_ATOMS: atom_id res chain seq x y z
N MET A 1 30.64 1.95 5.88
CA MET A 1 29.65 0.96 6.29
C MET A 1 28.31 1.14 5.59
N SER A 2 27.72 2.28 5.76
CA SER A 2 26.43 2.58 5.16
C SER A 2 26.46 2.75 3.65
N THR A 3 27.61 3.07 3.06
CA THR A 3 27.72 3.40 1.64
C THR A 3 27.28 2.29 0.69
N PRO A 4 27.70 1.03 0.86
CA PRO A 4 27.24 -0.04 -0.03
C PRO A 4 25.75 -0.28 0.07
N GLU A 5 25.21 -0.17 1.27
CA GLU A 5 23.79 -0.37 1.50
C GLU A 5 22.95 0.74 0.87
N ALA A 6 23.40 1.98 1.01
CA ALA A 6 22.72 3.11 0.39
C ALA A 6 22.69 2.97 -1.14
N ASN A 7 23.77 2.56 -1.72
CA ASN A 7 23.86 2.35 -3.17
C ASN A 7 22.90 1.26 -3.65
N LEU A 8 22.82 0.16 -2.91
CA LEU A 8 21.89 -0.92 -3.24
C LEU A 8 20.44 -0.49 -3.18
N LYS A 9 20.12 0.41 -2.28
CA LYS A 9 18.75 0.91 -2.15
C LYS A 9 18.38 1.88 -3.27
N GLU A 10 19.30 2.72 -3.67
CA GLU A 10 19.02 3.78 -4.62
C GLU A 10 19.00 3.30 -6.06
N VAL A 11 19.99 2.55 -6.49
CA VAL A 11 20.12 2.17 -7.89
C VAL A 11 18.95 1.32 -8.40
N PRO A 12 18.56 0.22 -7.75
CA PRO A 12 17.44 -0.59 -8.26
C PRO A 12 16.11 0.15 -8.30
N ARG A 13 15.87 1.01 -7.32
CA ARG A 13 14.58 1.71 -7.24
C ARG A 13 14.40 2.77 -8.29
N LEU A 14 15.49 3.42 -8.65
CA LEU A 14 15.46 4.46 -9.69
C LEU A 14 15.32 3.89 -11.09
N VAL A 15 15.77 2.67 -11.29
CA VAL A 15 15.84 2.05 -12.62
C VAL A 15 14.69 1.10 -12.88
N PHE A 16 14.24 0.35 -11.86
CA PHE A 16 13.29 -0.74 -12.05
C PHE A 16 12.01 -0.56 -11.27
N GLY A 17 10.91 -0.88 -11.93
CA GLY A 17 9.60 -0.97 -11.34
C GLY A 17 8.82 0.34 -11.28
N PRO A 18 7.51 0.23 -11.07
CA PRO A 18 6.63 1.38 -10.97
C PRO A 18 6.87 2.18 -9.70
N GLN A 19 6.66 3.49 -9.81
CA GLN A 19 6.74 4.43 -8.69
C GLN A 19 5.37 5.03 -8.47
N PHE A 20 4.99 5.20 -7.22
CA PHE A 20 3.71 5.80 -6.85
C PHE A 20 3.86 6.63 -5.57
N SER A 21 2.88 7.50 -5.32
CA SER A 21 2.97 8.44 -4.21
C SER A 21 2.64 7.79 -2.88
N PHE A 22 3.42 8.15 -1.87
CA PHE A 22 3.25 7.75 -0.47
C PHE A 22 2.86 8.98 0.35
N TYR A 23 1.81 8.84 1.16
CA TYR A 23 1.24 9.92 1.96
C TYR A 23 1.27 9.56 3.44
N ARG A 24 1.70 10.52 4.25
CA ARG A 24 1.61 10.37 5.70
C ARG A 24 0.16 10.55 6.16
N LYS A 25 -0.21 9.77 7.17
CA LYS A 25 -1.50 9.92 7.86
C LYS A 25 -1.74 11.37 8.30
N PRO A 26 -2.98 11.80 8.41
CA PRO A 26 -4.26 11.08 8.20
C PRO A 26 -4.66 10.99 6.73
N ILE A 27 -5.75 10.25 6.44
CA ILE A 27 -6.22 10.05 5.06
C ILE A 27 -6.57 11.35 4.33
N TRP A 28 -6.92 12.39 5.06
CA TRP A 28 -7.22 13.71 4.47
C TRP A 28 -5.97 14.55 4.18
N ASN A 29 -4.79 14.06 4.51
CA ASN A 29 -3.55 14.66 4.02
C ASN A 29 -3.35 14.25 2.57
N THR A 30 -3.53 15.18 1.64
CA THR A 30 -3.45 14.93 0.20
C THR A 30 -2.10 15.29 -0.41
N ASN A 31 -1.15 15.71 0.42
CA ASN A 31 0.19 16.09 -0.05
C ASN A 31 1.14 14.90 0.09
N PRO A 32 1.65 14.36 -1.02
CA PRO A 32 2.56 13.23 -0.94
C PRO A 32 3.89 13.61 -0.28
N LEU A 33 4.42 12.69 0.50
CA LEU A 33 5.73 12.85 1.12
C LEU A 33 6.85 12.52 0.13
N LYS A 34 6.66 11.44 -0.63
CA LYS A 34 7.66 10.91 -1.56
C LYS A 34 7.04 9.89 -2.51
N ALA A 35 7.79 9.54 -3.54
CA ALA A 35 7.48 8.39 -4.38
C ALA A 35 8.15 7.15 -3.81
N ILE A 36 7.46 6.01 -3.88
CA ILE A 36 7.99 4.72 -3.44
C ILE A 36 7.74 3.65 -4.49
N SER A 37 8.42 2.52 -4.35
CA SER A 37 8.30 1.35 -5.21
C SER A 37 7.43 0.27 -4.57
N LEU A 38 7.10 -0.77 -5.35
CA LEU A 38 6.43 -1.95 -4.80
C LEU A 38 7.27 -2.62 -3.71
N TYR A 39 8.58 -2.62 -3.85
CA TYR A 39 9.48 -3.13 -2.81
C TYR A 39 9.30 -2.38 -1.49
N ASP A 40 9.25 -1.05 -1.55
CA ASP A 40 9.04 -0.23 -0.37
C ASP A 40 7.68 -0.51 0.27
N ALA A 41 6.63 -0.60 -0.54
CA ALA A 41 5.29 -0.92 -0.05
C ALA A 41 5.27 -2.29 0.64
N TYR A 42 5.90 -3.29 0.02
CA TYR A 42 6.04 -4.62 0.62
C TYR A 42 6.74 -4.55 1.98
N ALA A 43 7.84 -3.79 2.07
CA ALA A 43 8.58 -3.64 3.32
C ALA A 43 7.74 -2.96 4.41
N TYR A 44 6.94 -1.95 4.05
CA TYR A 44 6.03 -1.31 5.01
C TYR A 44 4.95 -2.26 5.50
N ILE A 45 4.43 -3.11 4.63
CA ILE A 45 3.35 -4.05 4.98
C ILE A 45 3.86 -5.20 5.83
N THR A 46 5.01 -5.77 5.47
CA THR A 46 5.54 -6.97 6.13
C THR A 46 6.41 -6.68 7.34
N GLY A 47 6.91 -5.46 7.47
CA GLY A 47 7.73 -5.04 8.59
C GLY A 47 6.90 -4.59 9.79
N ASP A 48 7.56 -4.00 10.76
CA ASP A 48 6.93 -3.55 12.01
C ASP A 48 6.34 -2.14 11.92
N TYR A 49 6.47 -1.49 10.78
CA TYR A 49 6.12 -0.08 10.62
C TYR A 49 4.67 0.24 11.02
N ALA A 50 3.71 -0.58 10.59
CA ALA A 50 2.30 -0.39 10.90
C ALA A 50 1.72 -1.50 11.80
N LYS A 51 2.57 -2.27 12.44
CA LYS A 51 2.15 -3.43 13.24
C LYS A 51 1.24 -3.04 14.39
N GLU A 52 1.63 -2.06 15.18
CA GLU A 52 0.86 -1.62 16.33
C GLU A 52 -0.50 -1.08 15.93
N GLN A 53 -0.54 -0.21 14.92
CA GLN A 53 -1.79 0.35 14.39
C GLN A 53 -2.71 -0.75 13.83
N THR A 54 -2.14 -1.71 13.14
CA THR A 54 -2.89 -2.83 12.57
C THR A 54 -3.52 -3.70 13.66
N GLU A 55 -2.75 -4.04 14.68
CA GLU A 55 -3.25 -4.83 15.81
C GLU A 55 -4.35 -4.07 16.54
N ARG A 56 -4.17 -2.78 16.73
CA ARG A 56 -5.17 -1.94 17.40
C ARG A 56 -6.45 -1.84 16.58
N LEU A 57 -6.35 -1.61 15.29
CA LEU A 57 -7.51 -1.57 14.40
C LEU A 57 -8.33 -2.86 14.48
N ARG A 58 -7.66 -4.00 14.42
CA ARG A 58 -8.31 -5.32 14.48
C ARG A 58 -8.96 -5.62 15.81
N SER A 59 -8.59 -4.91 16.87
CA SER A 59 -9.18 -5.06 18.19
C SER A 59 -10.45 -4.23 18.40
N ILE A 60 -10.78 -3.32 17.50
CA ILE A 60 -11.93 -2.42 17.60
C ILE A 60 -13.16 -3.11 17.05
N PRO A 61 -14.18 -3.42 17.89
CA PRO A 61 -15.35 -4.14 17.41
C PRO A 61 -16.36 -3.27 16.65
N ASP A 62 -16.48 -2.00 17.00
CA ASP A 62 -17.41 -1.07 16.34
C ASP A 62 -16.87 -0.59 15.01
N LYS A 63 -17.63 -0.80 13.94
CA LYS A 63 -17.20 -0.46 12.58
C LYS A 63 -16.91 1.02 12.41
N LYS A 64 -17.77 1.90 12.93
CA LYS A 64 -17.56 3.34 12.79
C LYS A 64 -16.32 3.83 13.50
N VAL A 65 -16.07 3.29 14.69
CA VAL A 65 -14.87 3.60 15.46
C VAL A 65 -13.63 3.07 14.74
N ALA A 66 -13.70 1.87 14.20
CA ALA A 66 -12.61 1.27 13.43
C ALA A 66 -12.30 2.09 12.17
N ASP A 67 -13.32 2.48 11.42
CA ASP A 67 -13.13 3.29 10.21
C ASP A 67 -12.50 4.65 10.53
N ALA A 68 -12.93 5.30 11.59
CA ALA A 68 -12.35 6.56 12.05
C ALA A 68 -10.89 6.38 12.49
N TYR A 69 -10.60 5.30 13.20
CA TYR A 69 -9.24 4.98 13.61
C TYR A 69 -8.33 4.76 12.40
N LYS A 70 -8.80 3.98 11.44
CA LYS A 70 -8.06 3.69 10.20
C LYS A 70 -7.74 4.98 9.42
N ALA A 71 -8.74 5.84 9.24
CA ALA A 71 -8.57 7.09 8.52
C ALA A 71 -7.51 8.00 9.16
N LYS A 72 -7.40 7.97 10.48
CA LYS A 72 -6.51 8.86 11.22
C LYS A 72 -5.09 8.30 11.38
N ASN A 73 -4.92 6.98 11.41
CA ASN A 73 -3.70 6.37 11.92
C ASN A 73 -2.87 5.59 10.90
N PHE A 74 -3.29 5.54 9.64
CA PHE A 74 -2.55 4.81 8.61
C PHE A 74 -2.05 5.75 7.52
N ASP A 75 -0.79 5.56 7.18
CA ASP A 75 -0.23 6.11 5.94
C ASP A 75 -0.85 5.37 4.76
N TYR A 76 -0.82 5.96 3.59
CA TYR A 76 -1.42 5.34 2.42
C TYR A 76 -0.66 5.66 1.15
N VAL A 77 -1.00 4.97 0.08
CA VAL A 77 -0.38 5.14 -1.24
C VAL A 77 -1.44 5.27 -2.32
N THR A 78 -1.05 5.85 -3.45
CA THR A 78 -1.85 5.86 -4.67
C THR A 78 -1.14 5.01 -5.72
N PHE A 79 -1.48 3.73 -5.80
CA PHE A 79 -0.81 2.79 -6.71
C PHE A 79 -0.91 3.20 -8.19
N GLY A 80 -1.88 4.02 -8.55
CA GLY A 80 -2.07 4.47 -9.93
C GLY A 80 -1.00 5.40 -10.45
N GLY A 81 -0.17 5.97 -9.59
CA GLY A 81 0.92 6.84 -10.04
C GLY A 81 1.43 7.81 -9.00
N THR A 82 2.26 8.74 -9.47
CA THR A 82 2.77 9.84 -8.65
C THR A 82 1.98 11.10 -8.94
N PHE A 83 1.72 11.87 -7.87
CA PHE A 83 0.88 13.07 -7.90
C PHE A 83 1.59 14.24 -7.23
N THR A 84 1.30 15.46 -7.68
CA THR A 84 1.70 16.67 -6.96
C THR A 84 0.87 16.82 -5.68
N VAL A 85 -0.43 16.55 -5.82
CA VAL A 85 -1.40 16.46 -4.73
C VAL A 85 -2.41 15.40 -5.14
N ARG A 86 -3.08 14.74 -4.18
CA ARG A 86 -4.06 13.71 -4.50
C ARG A 86 -5.32 14.32 -5.13
N ASP A 87 -5.27 14.44 -6.42
CA ASP A 87 -6.34 14.99 -7.26
C ASP A 87 -6.11 14.44 -8.67
N ASP A 88 -7.18 14.04 -9.34
CA ASP A 88 -7.10 13.41 -10.66
C ASP A 88 -6.39 14.30 -11.68
N ASP A 89 -6.51 15.62 -11.54
CA ASP A 89 -5.86 16.57 -12.45
C ASP A 89 -4.38 16.79 -12.14
N GLN A 90 -3.86 16.19 -11.06
CA GLN A 90 -2.49 16.41 -10.59
C GLN A 90 -1.60 15.19 -10.75
N LEU A 91 -1.97 14.27 -11.60
CA LEU A 91 -1.17 13.09 -11.92
C LEU A 91 0.09 13.51 -12.69
N ILE A 92 1.26 13.09 -12.21
CA ILE A 92 2.55 13.36 -12.85
C ILE A 92 2.92 12.20 -13.76
N PHE A 93 3.07 11.00 -13.19
CA PHE A 93 3.41 9.79 -13.94
C PHE A 93 2.47 8.65 -13.54
N PRO A 94 1.71 8.10 -14.50
CA PRO A 94 0.88 6.93 -14.22
C PRO A 94 1.71 5.66 -14.10
N THR A 95 1.18 4.67 -13.39
CA THR A 95 1.70 3.30 -13.38
C THR A 95 0.80 2.41 -14.23
N ASP A 96 1.27 1.19 -14.50
CA ASP A 96 0.45 0.14 -15.13
C ASP A 96 -0.24 -0.75 -14.08
N LEU A 97 -0.21 -0.35 -12.81
CA LEU A 97 -0.81 -1.14 -11.74
C LEU A 97 -2.32 -0.95 -11.69
N LEU A 98 -3.03 -2.07 -11.65
CA LEU A 98 -4.45 -2.10 -11.35
C LEU A 98 -4.62 -2.54 -9.90
N CYS A 99 -5.29 -1.72 -9.10
CA CYS A 99 -5.58 -2.03 -7.71
C CYS A 99 -6.97 -2.64 -7.59
N LEU A 100 -7.05 -3.85 -7.07
CA LEU A 100 -8.32 -4.53 -6.78
C LEU A 100 -8.47 -4.63 -5.27
N ASP A 101 -9.62 -4.19 -4.77
CA ASP A 101 -9.94 -4.18 -3.35
C ASP A 101 -11.17 -5.07 -3.12
N PHE A 102 -11.03 -6.06 -2.24
CA PHE A 102 -12.09 -7.02 -1.92
C PHE A 102 -12.43 -6.94 -0.44
N ASP A 103 -13.65 -6.51 -0.15
CA ASP A 103 -14.15 -6.40 1.21
C ASP A 103 -15.02 -7.60 1.58
N HIS A 104 -15.00 -7.96 2.86
CA HIS A 104 -15.87 -9.02 3.43
C HIS A 104 -15.75 -10.35 2.70
N VAL A 105 -14.53 -10.73 2.38
CA VAL A 105 -14.24 -11.98 1.68
C VAL A 105 -14.41 -13.16 2.65
N PRO A 106 -15.30 -14.13 2.35
CA PRO A 106 -15.58 -15.23 3.28
C PRO A 106 -14.39 -16.18 3.46
N ASN A 107 -13.56 -16.35 2.43
CA ASN A 107 -12.37 -17.21 2.50
C ASN A 107 -11.20 -16.52 1.79
N VAL A 108 -10.46 -15.73 2.56
CA VAL A 108 -9.32 -14.95 2.05
C VAL A 108 -8.27 -15.84 1.37
N GLN A 109 -7.97 -17.00 1.98
CA GLN A 109 -6.94 -17.89 1.44
C GLN A 109 -7.33 -18.48 0.09
N MET A 110 -8.59 -18.82 -0.09
CA MET A 110 -9.09 -19.34 -1.36
C MET A 110 -8.96 -18.29 -2.48
N TYR A 111 -9.41 -17.08 -2.23
CA TYR A 111 -9.28 -15.99 -3.20
C TYR A 111 -7.82 -15.68 -3.51
N ARG A 112 -6.98 -15.67 -2.49
CA ARG A 112 -5.54 -15.48 -2.66
C ARG A 112 -4.96 -16.51 -3.62
N ASN A 113 -5.28 -17.78 -3.42
CA ASN A 113 -4.79 -18.87 -4.27
C ASN A 113 -5.30 -18.76 -5.69
N GLN A 114 -6.56 -18.38 -5.88
CA GLN A 114 -7.14 -18.19 -7.20
C GLN A 114 -6.44 -17.08 -7.98
N PHE A 115 -6.19 -15.93 -7.36
CA PHE A 115 -5.51 -14.82 -8.02
C PHE A 115 -4.06 -15.17 -8.36
N LEU A 116 -3.36 -15.82 -7.46
CA LEU A 116 -1.96 -16.21 -7.71
C LEU A 116 -1.82 -17.24 -8.82
N ALA A 117 -2.85 -18.06 -9.02
CA ALA A 117 -2.86 -19.08 -10.07
C ALA A 117 -3.42 -18.58 -11.41
N ASP A 118 -3.96 -17.37 -11.46
CA ASP A 118 -4.59 -16.84 -12.66
C ASP A 118 -3.56 -16.56 -13.75
N PRO A 119 -3.67 -17.20 -14.94
CA PRO A 119 -2.70 -17.01 -16.01
C PRO A 119 -2.87 -15.70 -16.77
N GLU A 120 -4.01 -15.04 -16.67
CA GLU A 120 -4.30 -13.80 -17.40
C GLU A 120 -3.83 -12.55 -16.66
N PHE A 121 -3.79 -12.61 -15.33
CA PHE A 121 -3.40 -11.47 -14.50
C PHE A 121 -2.16 -11.79 -13.69
N GLU A 122 -1.12 -11.02 -13.90
CA GLU A 122 0.11 -11.13 -13.13
C GLU A 122 -0.04 -10.32 -11.84
N THR A 123 0.05 -10.99 -10.70
CA THR A 123 -0.03 -10.34 -9.40
C THR A 123 1.33 -9.74 -9.02
N ALA A 124 1.39 -8.42 -8.96
CA ALA A 124 2.60 -7.71 -8.54
C ALA A 124 2.74 -7.63 -7.02
N LEU A 125 1.61 -7.45 -6.32
CA LEU A 125 1.57 -7.36 -4.85
C LEU A 125 0.20 -7.80 -4.37
N MET A 126 0.17 -8.60 -3.32
CA MET A 126 -1.06 -9.05 -2.68
C MET A 126 -0.88 -9.04 -1.17
N PHE A 127 -1.86 -8.51 -0.45
CA PHE A 127 -1.81 -8.45 1.00
C PHE A 127 -3.21 -8.39 1.60
N THR A 128 -3.30 -8.78 2.87
CA THR A 128 -4.53 -8.61 3.64
C THR A 128 -4.61 -7.18 4.15
N SER A 129 -5.77 -6.56 4.00
CA SER A 129 -5.99 -5.18 4.46
C SER A 129 -5.78 -5.04 5.97
N PRO A 130 -5.53 -3.82 6.47
CA PRO A 130 -5.36 -3.60 7.90
C PRO A 130 -6.55 -4.05 8.75
N SER A 131 -7.77 -3.97 8.22
CA SER A 131 -8.97 -4.46 8.93
C SER A 131 -9.00 -5.98 9.07
N GLY A 132 -8.28 -6.72 8.23
CA GLY A 132 -8.24 -8.17 8.22
C GLY A 132 -9.40 -8.82 7.48
N GLN A 133 -10.26 -8.06 6.80
CA GLN A 133 -11.47 -8.57 6.16
C GLN A 133 -11.40 -8.65 4.63
N GLY A 134 -10.28 -8.30 4.06
CA GLY A 134 -10.08 -8.37 2.62
C GLY A 134 -8.66 -8.22 2.18
#